data_fc695881184a2827aeb33c31f4f3287a
#
_entry.id   fc695881184a2827aeb33c31f4f3287a
#
_cell.length_a   1.000
_cell.length_b   1.000
_cell.length_c   1.000
_cell.angle_alpha   90.00
_cell.angle_beta   90.00
_cell.angle_gamma   90.00
#
_symmetry.space_group_name_H-M   'P 1'
#
loop_
_entity.id
_entity.type
_entity.pdbx_description
1 polymer ?
#
loop_
_entity_poly.entity_id
_entity_poly.type
_entity_poly.pdbx_seq_one_letter_code
_entity_poly.pdbx_strand_id
1 'polypeptide(L)'
;MDTRLYRDPSYLFKTCMVTFMSPLMCIKGMVSDNHALVPYVYREMDDLEWIVSRPGLLAEKPSRSTDAKALGAAGSESFVTPYVDLGEWTAKAVFDANLVHTSPSLAYVKRK
;
A
#
# COMPACT_ATOMS: atom_id res chain seq x y z
N MET A 1 16.24 -0.48 -13.27
CA MET A 1 15.32 0.00 -12.25
C MET A 1 14.00 0.35 -12.90
N ASP A 2 12.90 -0.10 -12.35
CA ASP A 2 11.61 0.05 -13.00
C ASP A 2 11.12 1.50 -12.91
N THR A 3 10.96 2.16 -14.07
CA THR A 3 10.55 3.57 -14.13
C THR A 3 9.12 3.81 -13.62
N ARG A 4 8.28 2.77 -13.56
CA ARG A 4 6.92 2.88 -13.03
C ARG A 4 6.93 3.31 -11.56
N LEU A 5 7.90 2.86 -10.79
CA LEU A 5 8.02 3.19 -9.37
C LEU A 5 8.36 4.67 -9.12
N TYR A 6 9.15 5.27 -10.02
CA TYR A 6 9.55 6.66 -9.87
C TYR A 6 8.45 7.67 -10.14
N ARG A 7 7.38 7.24 -10.81
CA ARG A 7 6.24 8.09 -11.08
C ARG A 7 5.21 8.11 -9.97
N ASP A 8 5.41 7.26 -8.96
CA ASP A 8 4.48 7.13 -7.84
C ASP A 8 4.94 8.00 -6.68
N PRO A 9 4.23 9.12 -6.38
CA PRO A 9 4.60 10.00 -5.27
C PRO A 9 4.62 9.28 -3.92
N SER A 10 3.76 8.28 -3.76
CA SER A 10 3.72 7.48 -2.54
C SER A 10 5.01 6.69 -2.34
N TYR A 11 5.61 6.19 -3.41
CA TYR A 11 6.89 5.51 -3.35
C TYR A 11 8.01 6.46 -2.89
N LEU A 12 8.04 7.67 -3.43
CA LEU A 12 9.02 8.68 -3.00
C LEU A 12 8.86 9.04 -1.53
N PHE A 13 7.63 9.19 -1.06
CA PHE A 13 7.36 9.47 0.35
C PHE A 13 7.87 8.33 1.24
N LYS A 14 7.62 7.07 0.87
CA LYS A 14 8.12 5.91 1.61
C LYS A 14 9.64 5.86 1.62
N THR A 15 10.29 6.22 0.52
CA THR A 15 11.75 6.29 0.45
C THR A 15 12.28 7.29 1.47
N CYS A 16 11.66 8.46 1.58
CA CYS A 16 12.03 9.44 2.60
C CYS A 16 11.83 8.91 4.01
N MET A 17 10.71 8.22 4.28
CA MET A 17 10.46 7.62 5.60
C MET A 17 11.50 6.57 5.96
N VAL A 18 11.86 5.69 5.03
CA VAL A 18 12.90 4.69 5.27
C VAL A 18 14.23 5.35 5.60
N THR A 19 14.58 6.42 4.88
CA THR A 19 15.87 7.10 5.06
C THR A 19 15.97 7.89 6.36
N PHE A 20 14.89 8.61 6.73
CA PHE A 20 14.95 9.57 7.84
C PHE A 20 14.29 9.09 9.13
N MET A 21 13.20 8.33 9.03
CA MET A 21 12.39 7.96 10.20
C MET A 21 12.74 6.59 10.78
N SER A 22 13.11 5.61 9.94
CA SER A 22 13.36 4.26 10.43
C SER A 22 14.48 4.15 11.46
N PRO A 23 15.64 4.84 11.30
CA PRO A 23 16.68 4.76 12.33
C PRO A 23 16.25 5.28 13.69
N LEU A 24 15.40 6.32 13.71
CA LEU A 24 14.90 6.94 14.94
C LEU A 24 13.91 6.03 15.67
N MET A 25 13.19 5.20 14.94
CA MET A 25 12.15 4.33 15.50
C MET A 25 12.65 2.90 15.78
N CYS A 26 13.92 2.62 15.51
CA CYS A 26 14.55 1.29 15.67
C CYS A 26 13.82 0.18 14.87
N ILE A 27 13.18 0.52 13.77
CA ILE A 27 12.43 -0.41 12.91
C ILE A 27 13.01 -0.47 11.49
N LYS A 28 14.25 -0.05 11.34
CA LYS A 28 14.91 0.07 10.03
C LYS A 28 14.85 -1.22 9.22
N GLY A 29 15.13 -2.38 9.82
CA GLY A 29 15.12 -3.66 9.12
C GLY A 29 13.74 -3.99 8.54
N MET A 30 12.70 -3.88 9.37
CA MET A 30 11.32 -4.18 8.97
C MET A 30 10.83 -3.24 7.87
N VAL A 31 11.06 -1.94 8.01
CA VAL A 31 10.63 -0.94 7.03
C VAL A 31 11.40 -1.11 5.72
N SER A 32 12.70 -1.38 5.79
CA SER A 32 13.54 -1.61 4.60
C SER A 32 13.10 -2.86 3.85
N ASP A 33 12.78 -3.95 4.54
CA ASP A 33 12.30 -5.18 3.90
C ASP A 33 10.98 -4.94 3.18
N ASN A 34 10.03 -4.27 3.83
CA ASN A 34 8.75 -3.92 3.20
C ASN A 34 8.93 -3.00 2.00
N HIS A 35 9.86 -2.06 2.08
CA HIS A 35 10.15 -1.14 1.00
C HIS A 35 10.78 -1.86 -0.21
N ALA A 36 11.61 -2.87 0.03
CA ALA A 36 12.27 -3.63 -1.03
C ALA A 36 11.33 -4.61 -1.76
N LEU A 37 10.21 -4.99 -1.14
CA LEU A 37 9.27 -5.97 -1.69
C LEU A 37 8.70 -5.54 -3.05
N VAL A 38 8.25 -4.29 -3.16
CA VAL A 38 7.57 -3.81 -4.37
C VAL A 38 8.48 -3.88 -5.60
N PRO A 39 9.73 -3.37 -5.58
CA PRO A 39 10.63 -3.50 -6.71
C PRO A 39 10.90 -4.96 -7.08
N TYR A 40 11.06 -5.83 -6.08
CA TYR A 40 11.27 -7.26 -6.31
C TYR A 40 10.11 -7.88 -7.07
N VAL A 41 8.88 -7.63 -6.63
CA VAL A 41 7.67 -8.20 -7.26
C VAL A 41 7.53 -7.71 -8.70
N TYR A 42 7.76 -6.43 -8.95
CA TYR A 42 7.71 -5.88 -10.32
C TYR A 42 8.73 -6.52 -11.25
N ARG A 43 9.89 -6.90 -10.71
CA ARG A 43 11.00 -7.44 -11.51
C ARG A 43 10.89 -8.95 -11.73
N GLU A 44 10.48 -9.71 -10.69
CA GLU A 44 10.64 -11.17 -10.67
C GLU A 44 9.33 -11.95 -10.79
N MET A 45 8.17 -11.30 -10.67
CA MET A 45 6.89 -11.99 -10.53
C MET A 45 5.93 -11.73 -11.70
N ASP A 46 6.46 -11.43 -12.89
CA ASP A 46 5.63 -11.11 -14.07
C ASP A 46 4.75 -12.27 -14.55
N ASP A 47 5.13 -13.51 -14.24
CA ASP A 47 4.39 -14.71 -14.60
C ASP A 47 3.17 -15.00 -13.72
N LEU A 48 2.98 -14.23 -12.67
CA LEU A 48 1.85 -14.36 -11.74
C LEU A 48 0.93 -13.14 -11.82
N GLU A 49 -0.35 -13.36 -11.57
CA GLU A 49 -1.30 -12.28 -11.35
C GLU A 49 -1.20 -11.84 -9.88
N TRP A 50 -0.57 -10.70 -9.64
CA TRP A 50 -0.32 -10.22 -8.30
C TRP A 50 -0.85 -8.81 -8.10
N ILE A 51 -1.16 -8.50 -6.83
CA ILE A 51 -1.49 -7.17 -6.35
C ILE A 51 -0.74 -6.98 -5.04
N VAL A 52 0.01 -5.90 -4.92
CA VAL A 52 0.68 -5.55 -3.67
C VAL A 52 -0.02 -4.33 -3.07
N SER A 53 -0.82 -4.55 -2.04
CA SER A 53 -1.44 -3.43 -1.32
C SER A 53 -0.42 -2.72 -0.44
N ARG A 54 -0.51 -1.39 -0.41
CA ARG A 54 0.35 -0.55 0.42
C ARG A 54 -0.52 0.27 1.37
N PRO A 55 -1.07 -0.36 2.43
CA PRO A 55 -1.81 0.37 3.44
C PRO A 55 -0.86 1.18 4.32
N GLY A 56 -1.42 2.08 5.11
CA GLY A 56 -0.68 2.72 6.20
C GLY A 56 -0.42 1.75 7.35
N LEU A 57 -0.15 2.29 8.52
CA LEU A 57 0.07 1.48 9.71
C LEU A 57 -1.19 0.68 10.06
N LEU A 58 -1.05 -0.65 10.13
CA LEU A 58 -2.17 -1.53 10.45
C LEU A 58 -2.44 -1.53 11.96
N ALA A 59 -3.71 -1.52 12.33
CA ALA A 59 -4.10 -1.50 13.74
C ALA A 59 -5.43 -2.21 13.95
N GLU A 60 -5.60 -2.79 15.14
CA GLU A 60 -6.87 -3.37 15.56
C GLU A 60 -7.74 -2.24 16.13
N LYS A 61 -8.54 -1.66 15.25
CA LYS A 61 -9.44 -0.54 15.57
C LYS A 61 -10.76 -0.72 14.83
N PRO A 62 -11.83 -0.02 15.28
CA PRO A 62 -13.08 -0.01 14.54
C PRO A 62 -12.90 0.51 13.11
N SER A 63 -13.76 0.06 12.20
CA SER A 63 -13.76 0.52 10.81
C SER A 63 -13.87 2.04 10.74
N ARG A 64 -13.10 2.63 9.82
CA ARG A 64 -13.21 4.06 9.48
C ARG A 64 -14.04 4.28 8.21
N SER A 65 -14.53 3.20 7.61
CA SER A 65 -15.42 3.30 6.45
C SER A 65 -16.76 3.88 6.85
N THR A 66 -17.34 4.68 5.97
CA THR A 66 -18.68 5.27 6.12
C THR A 66 -19.48 5.03 4.85
N ASP A 67 -20.73 5.48 4.82
CA ASP A 67 -21.55 5.41 3.60
C ASP A 67 -20.93 6.24 2.45
N ALA A 68 -20.17 7.29 2.78
CA ALA A 68 -19.57 8.19 1.81
C ALA A 68 -18.15 7.81 1.41
N LYS A 69 -17.39 7.13 2.29
CA LYS A 69 -15.99 6.84 2.09
C LYS A 69 -15.63 5.42 2.47
N ALA A 70 -14.74 4.82 1.71
CA ALA A 70 -14.17 3.51 2.00
C ALA A 70 -12.70 3.47 1.60
N LEU A 71 -11.96 2.48 2.12
CA LEU A 71 -10.59 2.26 1.72
C LEU A 71 -10.54 1.94 0.22
N GLY A 72 -9.62 2.57 -0.49
CA GLY A 72 -9.47 2.37 -1.92
C GLY A 72 -8.09 2.75 -2.42
N ALA A 73 -7.80 2.41 -3.67
CA ALA A 73 -6.56 2.79 -4.32
C ALA A 73 -6.50 4.31 -4.49
N ALA A 74 -5.42 4.92 -4.03
CA ALA A 74 -5.24 6.36 -4.02
C ALA A 74 -3.79 6.72 -4.29
N GLY A 75 -3.52 8.00 -4.51
CA GLY A 75 -2.15 8.49 -4.69
C GLY A 75 -1.40 8.72 -3.38
N SER A 76 -2.05 8.50 -2.24
CA SER A 76 -1.44 8.64 -0.91
C SER A 76 -1.95 7.54 0.00
N GLU A 77 -1.32 7.39 1.15
CA GLU A 77 -1.68 6.38 2.14
C GLU A 77 -2.34 7.04 3.35
N SER A 78 -3.34 6.35 3.90
CA SER A 78 -3.85 6.66 5.23
C SER A 78 -2.76 6.37 6.27
N PHE A 79 -2.63 7.19 7.31
CA PHE A 79 -1.61 6.97 8.35
C PHE A 79 -1.88 5.68 9.13
N VAL A 80 -3.14 5.44 9.49
CA VAL A 80 -3.57 4.22 10.19
C VAL A 80 -4.69 3.55 9.41
N THR A 81 -4.57 2.23 9.23
CA THR A 81 -5.56 1.42 8.53
C THR A 81 -6.03 0.30 9.46
N PRO A 82 -7.31 0.30 9.89
CA PRO A 82 -7.88 -0.83 10.63
C PRO A 82 -7.84 -2.12 9.81
N TYR A 83 -7.53 -3.24 10.46
CA TYR A 83 -7.49 -4.54 9.79
C TYR A 83 -8.80 -4.89 9.07
N VAL A 84 -9.94 -4.55 9.67
CA VAL A 84 -11.26 -4.85 9.08
C VAL A 84 -11.45 -4.15 7.74
N ASP A 85 -10.98 -2.92 7.60
CA ASP A 85 -11.09 -2.17 6.35
C ASP A 85 -10.16 -2.74 5.28
N LEU A 86 -8.95 -3.13 5.66
CA LEU A 86 -8.02 -3.78 4.72
C LEU A 86 -8.58 -5.12 4.25
N GLY A 87 -9.16 -5.92 5.15
CA GLY A 87 -9.78 -7.19 4.80
C GLY A 87 -10.92 -7.03 3.80
N GLU A 88 -11.81 -6.05 4.01
CA GLU A 88 -12.90 -5.76 3.09
C GLU A 88 -12.39 -5.34 1.73
N TRP A 89 -11.41 -4.43 1.69
CA TRP A 89 -10.81 -3.99 0.41
C TRP A 89 -10.15 -5.16 -0.32
N THR A 90 -9.39 -5.99 0.39
CA THR A 90 -8.67 -7.13 -0.20
C THR A 90 -9.65 -8.13 -0.82
N ALA A 91 -10.76 -8.42 -0.13
CA ALA A 91 -11.77 -9.35 -0.63
C ALA A 91 -12.38 -8.89 -1.96
N LYS A 92 -12.50 -7.58 -2.18
CA LYS A 92 -12.99 -7.01 -3.43
C LYS A 92 -11.90 -6.90 -4.49
N ALA A 93 -10.68 -6.59 -4.07
CA ALA A 93 -9.56 -6.33 -4.98
C ALA A 93 -9.16 -7.56 -5.80
N VAL A 94 -9.30 -8.76 -5.25
CA VAL A 94 -8.95 -10.00 -5.96
C VAL A 94 -9.80 -10.23 -7.21
N PHE A 95 -10.95 -9.56 -7.31
CA PHE A 95 -11.82 -9.66 -8.49
C PHE A 95 -11.66 -8.48 -9.46
N ASP A 96 -10.75 -7.54 -9.18
CA ASP A 96 -10.56 -6.35 -10.01
C ASP A 96 -9.34 -6.54 -10.93
N ALA A 97 -9.62 -6.84 -12.20
CA ALA A 97 -8.56 -7.05 -13.19
C ALA A 97 -7.69 -5.80 -13.42
N ASN A 98 -8.19 -4.60 -13.15
CA ASN A 98 -7.42 -3.37 -13.31
C ASN A 98 -6.31 -3.22 -12.28
N LEU A 99 -6.38 -3.97 -11.17
CA LEU A 99 -5.37 -3.93 -10.12
C LEU A 99 -4.24 -4.93 -10.32
N VAL A 100 -4.40 -5.89 -11.23
CA VAL A 100 -3.37 -6.90 -11.49
C VAL A 100 -2.08 -6.23 -11.95
N HIS A 101 -0.96 -6.67 -11.39
CA HIS A 101 0.38 -6.09 -11.60
C HIS A 101 0.49 -4.64 -11.14
N THR A 102 -0.24 -4.27 -10.10
CA THR A 102 -0.14 -2.94 -9.47
C THR A 102 0.19 -3.03 -8.00
N SER A 103 0.69 -1.93 -7.44
CA SER A 103 0.96 -1.81 -6.02
C SER A 103 0.27 -0.55 -5.47
N PRO A 104 -1.07 -0.59 -5.33
CA PRO A 104 -1.81 0.61 -4.94
C PRO A 104 -1.55 1.03 -3.50
N SER A 105 -1.38 2.32 -3.29
CA SER A 105 -1.46 2.93 -1.97
C SER A 105 -2.91 3.05 -1.57
N LEU A 106 -3.22 2.74 -0.32
CA LEU A 106 -4.58 2.69 0.17
C LEU A 106 -4.88 3.85 1.12
N ALA A 107 -5.95 4.56 0.82
CA ALA A 107 -6.48 5.63 1.65
C ALA A 107 -8.00 5.66 1.56
N TYR A 108 -8.64 6.42 2.42
CA TYR A 108 -10.09 6.55 2.38
C TYR A 108 -10.49 7.47 1.25
N VAL A 109 -11.21 6.92 0.29
CA VAL A 109 -11.67 7.62 -0.89
C VAL A 109 -13.20 7.61 -0.96
N LYS A 110 -13.74 8.56 -1.70
CA LYS A 110 -15.19 8.68 -1.87
C LYS A 110 -15.76 7.43 -2.54
N ARG A 111 -16.84 6.90 -2.00
CA ARG A 111 -17.56 5.79 -2.63
C ARG A 111 -18.18 6.24 -3.95
N LYS A 112 -18.09 5.38 -4.92
CA LYS A 112 -18.73 5.60 -6.22
C LYS A 112 -20.18 5.19 -6.16
#